data_1865d16ce50acba22498cd9039fca821
#
_entry.id   1865d16ce50acba22498cd9039fca821
#
_cell.length_a   1.000
_cell.length_b   1.000
_cell.length_c   1.000
_cell.angle_alpha   90.00
_cell.angle_beta   90.00
_cell.angle_gamma   90.00
#
_symmetry.space_group_name_H-M   'P 1'
#
loop_
_entity.id
_entity.type
_entity.pdbx_description
1 polymer ?
#
loop_
_entity_poly.entity_id
_entity_poly.type
_entity_poly.pdbx_seq_one_letter_code
_entity_poly.pdbx_strand_id
1 'polypeptide(L)'
;MEQIKVLIADDIKILRQGLKAVLEQDEELKVVSLAEDGKEAFEKSKVFEPDVVLMDMRMPGYDGAYGIKAIKEQLPKVKVLVLTTFDDEETIRKALESGADGYILKEMDDDKVIAAVKSVYFGISVFGDGVYQVMRKQMSEGTTHTQDALDVDFTARELDVVRLVAQGLDNKEIAGELYLAEGTVRNLISRVLEKLNLKDRTQLAVYAVKHGLDE
;
A
#
# COMPACT_ATOMS: atom_id res chain seq x y z
N MET A 1 17.69 1.15 25.00
CA MET A 1 16.54 0.78 24.13
C MET A 1 17.03 -0.27 23.15
N GLU A 2 16.18 -1.17 22.71
CA GLU A 2 16.54 -2.15 21.68
C GLU A 2 16.64 -1.42 20.33
N GLN A 3 17.75 -1.60 19.61
CA GLN A 3 17.99 -0.92 18.33
C GLN A 3 17.21 -1.63 17.22
N ILE A 4 16.66 -0.88 16.29
CA ILE A 4 16.04 -1.40 15.07
C ILE A 4 17.14 -1.94 14.15
N LYS A 5 17.09 -3.22 13.86
CA LYS A 5 18.04 -3.90 13.00
C LYS A 5 17.69 -3.70 11.53
N VAL A 6 18.61 -3.15 10.76
CA VAL A 6 18.42 -2.87 9.35
C VAL A 6 19.37 -3.69 8.50
N LEU A 7 18.87 -4.32 7.43
CA LEU A 7 19.66 -4.89 6.35
C LEU A 7 19.53 -3.99 5.12
N ILE A 8 20.63 -3.72 4.42
CA ILE A 8 20.63 -2.92 3.19
C ILE A 8 21.01 -3.80 2.01
N ALA A 9 20.16 -3.81 0.98
CA ALA A 9 20.37 -4.53 -0.28
C ALA A 9 20.40 -3.55 -1.46
N ASP A 10 21.55 -3.47 -2.13
CA ASP A 10 21.82 -2.59 -3.28
C ASP A 10 23.05 -3.16 -4.01
N ASP A 11 23.09 -3.18 -5.34
CA ASP A 11 24.24 -3.73 -6.09
C ASP A 11 25.47 -2.82 -6.05
N ILE A 12 25.26 -1.51 -5.79
CA ILE A 12 26.33 -0.51 -5.78
C ILE A 12 26.95 -0.41 -4.37
N LYS A 13 28.18 -0.94 -4.22
CA LYS A 13 28.88 -0.99 -2.95
C LYS A 13 29.00 0.36 -2.23
N ILE A 14 29.27 1.45 -2.96
CA ILE A 14 29.43 2.78 -2.36
C ILE A 14 28.10 3.31 -1.81
N LEU A 15 26.97 3.00 -2.45
CA LEU A 15 25.65 3.36 -1.95
C LEU A 15 25.30 2.61 -0.67
N ARG A 16 25.57 1.29 -0.63
CA ARG A 16 25.38 0.50 0.61
C ARG A 16 26.16 1.07 1.79
N GLN A 17 27.41 1.48 1.54
CA GLN A 17 28.26 2.07 2.63
C GLN A 17 27.78 3.46 3.02
N GLY A 18 27.36 4.28 2.08
CA GLY A 18 26.77 5.59 2.34
C GLY A 18 25.50 5.49 3.17
N LEU A 19 24.56 4.64 2.75
CA LEU A 19 23.31 4.41 3.48
C LEU A 19 23.55 3.85 4.89
N LYS A 20 24.55 2.96 5.05
CA LYS A 20 24.96 2.49 6.36
C LYS A 20 25.43 3.65 7.24
N ALA A 21 26.29 4.53 6.73
CA ALA A 21 26.79 5.67 7.48
C ALA A 21 25.67 6.66 7.84
N VAL A 22 24.69 6.86 6.95
CA VAL A 22 23.50 7.69 7.21
C VAL A 22 22.65 7.10 8.31
N LEU A 23 22.27 5.83 8.21
CA LEU A 23 21.39 5.19 9.19
C LEU A 23 22.02 5.09 10.57
N GLU A 24 23.32 4.83 10.66
CA GLU A 24 24.05 4.72 11.92
C GLU A 24 24.36 6.08 12.59
N GLN A 25 23.94 7.21 11.99
CA GLN A 25 23.90 8.51 12.68
C GLN A 25 22.79 8.56 13.75
N ASP A 26 21.77 7.73 13.59
CA ASP A 26 20.69 7.59 14.55
C ASP A 26 20.96 6.42 15.50
N GLU A 27 21.09 6.70 16.81
CA GLU A 27 21.43 5.71 17.83
C GLU A 27 20.41 4.57 17.97
N GLU A 28 19.18 4.76 17.47
CA GLU A 28 18.13 3.75 17.49
C GLU A 28 18.24 2.77 16.32
N LEU A 29 19.05 3.06 15.30
CA LEU A 29 19.22 2.21 14.12
C LEU A 29 20.57 1.48 14.15
N LYS A 30 20.56 0.22 13.72
CA LYS A 30 21.76 -0.60 13.58
C LYS A 30 21.75 -1.37 12.28
N VAL A 31 22.72 -1.13 11.41
CA VAL A 31 22.88 -1.93 10.19
C VAL A 31 23.55 -3.25 10.52
N VAL A 32 22.79 -4.33 10.48
CA VAL A 32 23.24 -5.68 10.85
C VAL A 32 23.85 -6.45 9.67
N SER A 33 23.48 -6.11 8.43
CA SER A 33 24.04 -6.75 7.25
C SER A 33 23.88 -5.90 5.98
N LEU A 34 24.69 -6.23 4.96
CA LEU A 34 24.67 -5.63 3.62
C LEU A 34 24.55 -6.77 2.60
N ALA A 35 23.75 -6.59 1.53
CA ALA A 35 23.56 -7.56 0.46
C ALA A 35 23.74 -6.90 -0.92
N GLU A 36 24.12 -7.68 -1.93
CA GLU A 36 24.39 -7.18 -3.29
C GLU A 36 23.26 -7.50 -4.27
N ASP A 37 22.36 -8.41 -3.89
CA ASP A 37 21.18 -8.78 -4.65
C ASP A 37 20.03 -9.26 -3.75
N GLY A 38 18.86 -9.48 -4.34
CA GLY A 38 17.65 -9.90 -3.62
C GLY A 38 17.75 -11.29 -2.98
N LYS A 39 18.52 -12.21 -3.57
CA LYS A 39 18.74 -13.54 -3.00
C LYS A 39 19.64 -13.48 -1.78
N GLU A 40 20.73 -12.76 -1.88
CA GLU A 40 21.64 -12.56 -0.75
C GLU A 40 20.92 -11.81 0.40
N ALA A 41 20.08 -10.82 0.07
CA ALA A 41 19.24 -10.13 1.06
C ALA A 41 18.33 -11.10 1.82
N PHE A 42 17.66 -11.99 1.10
CA PHE A 42 16.81 -13.02 1.72
C PHE A 42 17.61 -13.99 2.59
N GLU A 43 18.74 -14.57 2.09
CA GLU A 43 19.57 -15.50 2.85
C GLU A 43 20.13 -14.84 4.12
N LYS A 44 20.59 -13.59 4.02
CA LYS A 44 21.09 -12.83 5.17
C LYS A 44 19.96 -12.45 6.15
N SER A 45 18.75 -12.21 5.67
CA SER A 45 17.60 -11.97 6.54
C SER A 45 17.30 -13.15 7.46
N LYS A 46 17.50 -14.39 7.00
CA LYS A 46 17.35 -15.59 7.84
C LYS A 46 18.39 -15.69 8.95
N VAL A 47 19.58 -15.16 8.70
CA VAL A 47 20.73 -15.29 9.64
C VAL A 47 20.76 -14.14 10.64
N PHE A 48 20.53 -12.91 10.17
CA PHE A 48 20.68 -11.69 10.96
C PHE A 48 19.37 -11.20 11.58
N GLU A 49 18.25 -11.77 11.17
CA GLU A 49 16.89 -11.43 11.64
C GLU A 49 16.68 -9.90 11.74
N PRO A 50 16.79 -9.16 10.60
CA PRO A 50 16.55 -7.74 10.60
C PRO A 50 15.06 -7.43 10.85
N ASP A 51 14.79 -6.28 11.45
CA ASP A 51 13.43 -5.76 11.58
C ASP A 51 12.95 -5.13 10.27
N VAL A 52 13.89 -4.43 9.59
CA VAL A 52 13.62 -3.74 8.31
C VAL A 52 14.71 -4.09 7.30
N VAL A 53 14.31 -4.35 6.07
CA VAL A 53 15.20 -4.48 4.91
C VAL A 53 14.99 -3.26 4.00
N LEU A 54 16.05 -2.47 3.79
CA LEU A 54 16.10 -1.49 2.70
C LEU A 54 16.49 -2.23 1.42
N MET A 55 15.63 -2.19 0.40
CA MET A 55 15.76 -2.99 -0.81
C MET A 55 15.78 -2.12 -2.05
N ASP A 56 16.87 -2.13 -2.82
CA ASP A 56 16.81 -1.62 -4.18
C ASP A 56 16.02 -2.56 -5.10
N MET A 57 15.33 -2.00 -6.08
CA MET A 57 14.54 -2.78 -7.03
C MET A 57 15.37 -3.32 -8.18
N ARG A 58 16.38 -2.57 -8.64
CA ARG A 58 17.17 -2.95 -9.82
C ARG A 58 18.56 -3.44 -9.43
N MET A 59 18.68 -4.73 -9.24
CA MET A 59 19.94 -5.41 -8.97
C MET A 59 20.17 -6.51 -10.00
N PRO A 60 21.43 -6.74 -10.48
CA PRO A 60 21.76 -7.82 -11.40
C PRO A 60 21.48 -9.20 -10.79
N GLY A 61 20.99 -10.12 -11.59
CA GLY A 61 20.74 -11.50 -11.18
C GLY A 61 19.39 -11.65 -10.47
N TYR A 62 19.37 -11.50 -9.16
CA TYR A 62 18.13 -11.56 -8.36
C TYR A 62 17.73 -10.15 -7.96
N ASP A 63 16.71 -9.60 -8.63
CA ASP A 63 16.21 -8.24 -8.39
C ASP A 63 15.52 -8.07 -7.03
N GLY A 64 15.14 -6.83 -6.71
CA GLY A 64 14.46 -6.52 -5.45
C GLY A 64 13.11 -7.20 -5.31
N ALA A 65 12.35 -7.35 -6.40
CA ALA A 65 11.05 -8.02 -6.37
C ALA A 65 11.18 -9.49 -5.92
N TYR A 66 12.20 -10.21 -6.42
CA TYR A 66 12.53 -11.55 -5.94
C TYR A 66 12.82 -11.55 -4.42
N GLY A 67 13.68 -10.63 -3.97
CA GLY A 67 14.07 -10.54 -2.56
C GLY A 67 12.87 -10.23 -1.65
N ILE A 68 12.04 -9.26 -2.04
CA ILE A 68 10.82 -8.90 -1.30
C ILE A 68 9.90 -10.10 -1.16
N LYS A 69 9.57 -10.75 -2.28
CA LYS A 69 8.67 -11.91 -2.29
C LYS A 69 9.18 -13.03 -1.40
N ALA A 70 10.47 -13.41 -1.53
CA ALA A 70 11.07 -14.47 -0.72
C ALA A 70 11.06 -14.16 0.78
N ILE A 71 11.36 -12.89 1.15
CA ILE A 71 11.30 -12.42 2.54
C ILE A 71 9.87 -12.48 3.06
N LYS A 72 8.89 -11.96 2.32
CA LYS A 72 7.49 -11.93 2.77
C LYS A 72 6.86 -13.30 2.92
N GLU A 73 7.22 -14.26 2.05
CA GLU A 73 6.72 -15.64 2.13
C GLU A 73 7.29 -16.40 3.35
N GLN A 74 8.57 -16.21 3.67
CA GLN A 74 9.23 -17.01 4.71
C GLN A 74 9.47 -16.26 6.03
N LEU A 75 9.57 -14.95 5.99
CA LEU A 75 9.85 -14.07 7.12
C LEU A 75 8.82 -12.92 7.19
N PRO A 76 7.50 -13.21 7.36
CA PRO A 76 6.43 -12.22 7.20
C PRO A 76 6.48 -11.07 8.22
N LYS A 77 7.23 -11.22 9.30
CA LYS A 77 7.44 -10.16 10.30
C LYS A 77 8.45 -9.11 9.85
N VAL A 78 9.39 -9.48 8.98
CA VAL A 78 10.40 -8.56 8.46
C VAL A 78 9.73 -7.54 7.56
N LYS A 79 9.96 -6.28 7.82
CA LYS A 79 9.48 -5.18 7.01
C LYS A 79 10.40 -4.92 5.83
N VAL A 80 9.84 -4.61 4.67
CA VAL A 80 10.63 -4.28 3.49
C VAL A 80 10.26 -2.89 2.99
N LEU A 81 11.23 -1.97 3.06
CA LEU A 81 11.16 -0.63 2.53
C LEU A 81 11.99 -0.57 1.25
N VAL A 82 11.33 -0.31 0.13
CA VAL A 82 12.01 -0.09 -1.14
C VAL A 82 12.68 1.28 -1.15
N LEU A 83 13.94 1.32 -1.55
CA LEU A 83 14.72 2.55 -1.74
C LEU A 83 15.41 2.47 -3.10
N THR A 84 14.91 3.21 -4.09
CA THR A 84 15.35 3.12 -5.48
C THR A 84 15.41 4.49 -6.17
N THR A 85 16.16 4.59 -7.27
CA THR A 85 16.16 5.77 -8.15
C THR A 85 15.03 5.77 -9.17
N PHE A 86 14.20 4.72 -9.20
CA PHE A 86 13.19 4.52 -10.23
C PHE A 86 11.80 4.77 -9.67
N ASP A 87 11.06 5.62 -10.36
CA ASP A 87 9.66 5.98 -10.08
C ASP A 87 8.70 5.55 -11.21
N ASP A 88 9.20 4.71 -12.14
CA ASP A 88 8.37 4.19 -13.22
C ASP A 88 7.30 3.22 -12.69
N GLU A 89 6.12 3.29 -13.32
CA GLU A 89 4.91 2.56 -12.92
C GLU A 89 5.14 1.05 -12.81
N GLU A 90 5.95 0.47 -13.69
CA GLU A 90 6.22 -0.98 -13.70
C GLU A 90 7.03 -1.40 -12.47
N THR A 91 8.07 -0.63 -12.10
CA THR A 91 8.90 -0.89 -10.92
C THR A 91 8.10 -0.75 -9.63
N ILE A 92 7.29 0.32 -9.52
CA ILE A 92 6.39 0.53 -8.38
C ILE A 92 5.40 -0.64 -8.26
N ARG A 93 4.74 -1.01 -9.36
CA ARG A 93 3.77 -2.12 -9.36
C ARG A 93 4.41 -3.43 -8.90
N LYS A 94 5.57 -3.79 -9.44
CA LYS A 94 6.31 -5.00 -9.04
C LYS A 94 6.64 -5.01 -7.54
N ALA A 95 7.06 -3.88 -6.99
CA ALA A 95 7.36 -3.76 -5.56
C ALA A 95 6.11 -4.02 -4.70
N LEU A 96 4.99 -3.40 -5.04
CA LEU A 96 3.72 -3.54 -4.32
C LEU A 96 3.17 -4.98 -4.42
N GLU A 97 3.16 -5.56 -5.62
CA GLU A 97 2.72 -6.94 -5.85
C GLU A 97 3.59 -7.98 -5.11
N SER A 98 4.87 -7.65 -4.91
CA SER A 98 5.79 -8.49 -4.13
C SER A 98 5.61 -8.35 -2.62
N GLY A 99 4.83 -7.38 -2.15
CA GLY A 99 4.48 -7.18 -0.75
C GLY A 99 5.36 -6.18 0.00
N ALA A 100 5.94 -5.19 -0.66
CA ALA A 100 6.69 -4.11 0.00
C ALA A 100 5.82 -3.36 1.02
N ASP A 101 6.37 -3.05 2.20
CA ASP A 101 5.68 -2.27 3.24
C ASP A 101 5.80 -0.76 3.02
N GLY A 102 6.74 -0.32 2.19
CA GLY A 102 6.93 1.07 1.83
C GLY A 102 7.80 1.24 0.58
N TYR A 103 7.79 2.45 0.01
CA TYR A 103 8.53 2.78 -1.20
C TYR A 103 8.96 4.25 -1.18
N ILE A 104 10.26 4.49 -1.25
CA ILE A 104 10.86 5.83 -1.26
C ILE A 104 11.93 5.93 -2.36
N LEU A 105 12.22 7.16 -2.79
CA LEU A 105 13.25 7.44 -3.78
C LEU A 105 14.59 7.74 -3.11
N LYS A 106 15.69 7.36 -3.77
CA LYS A 106 17.08 7.60 -3.30
C LYS A 106 17.47 9.09 -3.28
N GLU A 107 16.68 9.96 -3.94
CA GLU A 107 16.89 11.40 -3.90
C GLU A 107 16.36 12.08 -2.62
N MET A 108 15.76 11.31 -1.72
CA MET A 108 15.30 11.86 -0.43
C MET A 108 16.46 12.24 0.47
N ASP A 109 16.24 13.27 1.28
CA ASP A 109 17.18 13.69 2.32
C ASP A 109 17.41 12.59 3.36
N ASP A 110 18.60 12.50 3.92
CA ASP A 110 19.00 11.48 4.89
C ASP A 110 18.03 11.34 6.07
N ASP A 111 17.58 12.45 6.64
CA ASP A 111 16.61 12.47 7.74
C ASP A 111 15.27 11.82 7.36
N LYS A 112 14.85 11.97 6.12
CA LYS A 112 13.61 11.35 5.62
C LYS A 112 13.76 9.84 5.44
N VAL A 113 14.93 9.36 5.02
CA VAL A 113 15.24 7.93 4.93
C VAL A 113 15.19 7.29 6.33
N ILE A 114 15.82 7.92 7.31
CA ILE A 114 15.80 7.49 8.72
C ILE A 114 14.35 7.44 9.25
N ALA A 115 13.58 8.51 9.02
CA ALA A 115 12.19 8.58 9.44
C ALA A 115 11.31 7.49 8.76
N ALA A 116 11.55 7.21 7.47
CA ALA A 116 10.84 6.17 6.74
C ALA A 116 11.12 4.77 7.29
N VAL A 117 12.38 4.44 7.61
CA VAL A 117 12.75 3.17 8.23
C VAL A 117 12.03 2.98 9.57
N LYS A 118 12.03 4.01 10.43
CA LYS A 118 11.33 3.97 11.72
C LYS A 118 9.81 3.82 11.53
N SER A 119 9.23 4.56 10.59
CA SER A 119 7.79 4.48 10.30
C SER A 119 7.37 3.07 9.88
N VAL A 120 8.11 2.47 8.96
CA VAL A 120 7.84 1.10 8.47
C VAL A 120 8.02 0.06 9.57
N TYR A 121 9.02 0.22 10.44
CA TYR A 121 9.21 -0.62 11.62
C TYR A 121 7.97 -0.60 12.53
N PHE A 122 7.38 0.56 12.77
CA PHE A 122 6.15 0.71 13.56
C PHE A 122 4.86 0.33 12.80
N GLY A 123 4.98 -0.20 11.58
CA GLY A 123 3.84 -0.65 10.78
C GLY A 123 3.11 0.46 10.03
N ILE A 124 3.71 1.64 9.91
CA ILE A 124 3.20 2.76 9.10
C ILE A 124 3.82 2.64 7.71
N SER A 125 2.99 2.42 6.69
CA SER A 125 3.47 2.39 5.31
C SER A 125 3.85 3.78 4.82
N VAL A 126 5.01 3.89 4.16
CA VAL A 126 5.53 5.15 3.61
C VAL A 126 5.58 5.02 2.09
N PHE A 127 4.86 5.89 1.40
CA PHE A 127 4.82 5.93 -0.06
C PHE A 127 4.99 7.36 -0.56
N GLY A 128 5.89 7.57 -1.52
CA GLY A 128 6.02 8.85 -2.21
C GLY A 128 4.83 9.12 -3.16
N ASP A 129 4.66 10.38 -3.59
CA ASP A 129 3.53 10.82 -4.43
C ASP A 129 3.37 10.00 -5.72
N GLY A 130 4.48 9.60 -6.37
CA GLY A 130 4.45 8.74 -7.55
C GLY A 130 3.79 7.38 -7.30
N VAL A 131 4.08 6.78 -6.14
CA VAL A 131 3.50 5.49 -5.75
C VAL A 131 1.99 5.61 -5.52
N TYR A 132 1.56 6.70 -4.88
CA TYR A 132 0.14 6.96 -4.68
C TYR A 132 -0.63 7.06 -6.00
N GLN A 133 -0.05 7.72 -7.02
CA GLN A 133 -0.66 7.78 -8.35
C GLN A 133 -0.77 6.41 -9.01
N VAL A 134 0.26 5.57 -8.91
CA VAL A 134 0.24 4.19 -9.45
C VAL A 134 -0.80 3.35 -8.72
N MET A 135 -0.86 3.42 -7.38
CA MET A 135 -1.88 2.73 -6.60
C MET A 135 -3.29 3.18 -7.00
N ARG A 136 -3.50 4.48 -7.16
CA ARG A 136 -4.79 5.05 -7.59
C ARG A 136 -5.15 4.60 -9.01
N LYS A 137 -4.17 4.55 -9.92
CA LYS A 137 -4.38 4.06 -11.28
C LYS A 137 -4.69 2.56 -11.31
N GLN A 138 -3.98 1.76 -10.54
CA GLN A 138 -4.30 0.34 -10.37
C GLN A 138 -5.69 0.12 -9.76
N MET A 139 -6.08 0.94 -8.81
CA MET A 139 -7.44 0.93 -8.27
C MET A 139 -8.46 1.33 -9.34
N SER A 140 -8.12 2.22 -10.28
CA SER A 140 -8.98 2.62 -11.40
C SER A 140 -8.86 1.68 -12.61
N GLU A 141 -7.71 1.07 -12.87
CA GLU A 141 -7.50 0.06 -13.94
C GLU A 141 -7.91 -1.35 -13.47
N GLY A 142 -7.84 -1.63 -12.17
CA GLY A 142 -8.46 -2.80 -11.54
C GLY A 142 -10.00 -2.77 -11.64
N THR A 143 -10.60 -1.63 -11.94
CA THR A 143 -12.01 -1.51 -12.30
C THR A 143 -12.33 -2.04 -13.72
N THR A 144 -11.33 -2.43 -14.53
CA THR A 144 -11.58 -3.21 -15.76
C THR A 144 -11.57 -4.73 -15.53
N HIS A 145 -11.26 -5.21 -14.32
CA HIS A 145 -11.35 -6.62 -13.93
C HIS A 145 -12.02 -6.84 -12.57
N THR A 146 -12.85 -5.92 -12.11
CA THR A 146 -13.82 -6.18 -11.04
C THR A 146 -15.20 -6.42 -11.62
N GLN A 147 -15.27 -7.33 -12.59
CA GLN A 147 -16.52 -8.06 -12.84
C GLN A 147 -16.89 -8.93 -11.61
N ASP A 148 -15.98 -9.15 -10.66
CA ASP A 148 -16.25 -9.92 -9.43
C ASP A 148 -16.75 -9.09 -8.24
N ALA A 149 -16.73 -7.75 -8.33
CA ALA A 149 -17.33 -6.88 -7.28
C ALA A 149 -18.71 -6.34 -7.65
N LEU A 150 -19.18 -6.61 -8.86
CA LEU A 150 -20.53 -6.31 -9.35
C LEU A 150 -21.32 -7.59 -9.69
N ASP A 151 -21.09 -8.68 -9.01
CA ASP A 151 -22.06 -9.79 -8.95
C ASP A 151 -23.30 -9.44 -8.09
N VAL A 152 -23.33 -8.21 -7.57
CA VAL A 152 -24.54 -7.62 -6.98
C VAL A 152 -25.23 -6.78 -8.05
N ASP A 153 -26.26 -7.34 -8.60
CA ASP A 153 -27.09 -6.73 -9.66
C ASP A 153 -27.86 -5.53 -9.06
N PHE A 154 -27.23 -4.35 -9.09
CA PHE A 154 -27.87 -3.11 -8.67
C PHE A 154 -28.83 -2.64 -9.76
N THR A 155 -30.05 -2.32 -9.39
CA THR A 155 -30.91 -1.55 -10.25
C THR A 155 -30.35 -0.11 -10.39
N ALA A 156 -30.67 0.58 -11.48
CA ALA A 156 -30.25 1.98 -11.68
C ALA A 156 -30.59 2.87 -10.47
N ARG A 157 -31.76 2.66 -9.85
CA ARG A 157 -32.21 3.41 -8.67
C ARG A 157 -31.42 3.07 -7.40
N GLU A 158 -30.98 1.85 -7.21
CA GLU A 158 -30.11 1.45 -6.09
C GLU A 158 -28.74 2.10 -6.26
N LEU A 159 -28.22 2.13 -7.48
CA LEU A 159 -26.93 2.76 -7.79
C LEU A 159 -26.97 4.29 -7.54
N ASP A 160 -28.02 4.98 -7.97
CA ASP A 160 -28.21 6.40 -7.69
C ASP A 160 -28.19 6.68 -6.19
N VAL A 161 -28.89 5.84 -5.39
CA VAL A 161 -28.91 5.98 -3.94
C VAL A 161 -27.54 5.72 -3.32
N VAL A 162 -26.79 4.73 -3.79
CA VAL A 162 -25.43 4.42 -3.32
C VAL A 162 -24.49 5.60 -3.53
N ARG A 163 -24.54 6.22 -4.71
CA ARG A 163 -23.74 7.42 -5.04
C ARG A 163 -24.02 8.57 -4.07
N LEU A 164 -25.27 8.89 -3.86
CA LEU A 164 -25.66 10.00 -2.98
C LEU A 164 -25.35 9.71 -1.50
N VAL A 165 -25.38 8.44 -1.08
CA VAL A 165 -24.91 8.02 0.25
C VAL A 165 -23.40 8.23 0.37
N ALA A 166 -22.62 7.94 -0.65
CA ALA A 166 -21.16 8.15 -0.67
C ALA A 166 -20.80 9.64 -0.58
N GLN A 167 -21.60 10.49 -1.20
CA GLN A 167 -21.49 11.97 -1.11
C GLN A 167 -21.92 12.54 0.25
N GLY A 168 -22.42 11.69 1.17
CA GLY A 168 -22.78 12.09 2.53
C GLY A 168 -24.20 12.68 2.71
N LEU A 169 -25.04 12.64 1.67
CA LEU A 169 -26.42 13.17 1.73
C LEU A 169 -27.28 12.36 2.70
N ASP A 170 -28.18 12.99 3.43
CA ASP A 170 -29.17 12.32 4.26
C ASP A 170 -30.37 11.78 3.44
N ASN A 171 -31.27 11.00 4.07
CA ASN A 171 -32.39 10.39 3.35
C ASN A 171 -33.37 11.41 2.76
N LYS A 172 -33.50 12.58 3.38
CA LYS A 172 -34.38 13.66 2.94
C LYS A 172 -33.78 14.39 1.73
N GLU A 173 -32.47 14.61 1.75
CA GLU A 173 -31.71 15.20 0.65
C GLU A 173 -31.72 14.26 -0.56
N ILE A 174 -31.43 12.96 -0.36
CA ILE A 174 -31.52 11.94 -1.42
C ILE A 174 -32.95 11.87 -2.00
N ALA A 175 -33.96 11.93 -1.16
CA ALA A 175 -35.35 11.93 -1.60
C ALA A 175 -35.67 13.15 -2.49
N GLY A 176 -35.13 14.31 -2.15
CA GLY A 176 -35.24 15.54 -2.95
C GLY A 176 -34.55 15.42 -4.31
N GLU A 177 -33.29 14.92 -4.34
CA GLU A 177 -32.51 14.76 -5.56
C GLU A 177 -33.12 13.73 -6.53
N LEU A 178 -33.64 12.64 -5.99
CA LEU A 178 -34.20 11.54 -6.83
C LEU A 178 -35.71 11.66 -7.08
N TYR A 179 -36.38 12.72 -6.57
CA TYR A 179 -37.85 12.89 -6.64
C TYR A 179 -38.61 11.68 -6.07
N LEU A 180 -38.16 11.18 -4.90
CA LEU A 180 -38.73 10.03 -4.20
C LEU A 180 -39.28 10.42 -2.84
N ALA A 181 -40.12 9.58 -2.24
CA ALA A 181 -40.47 9.69 -0.84
C ALA A 181 -39.31 9.20 0.04
N GLU A 182 -39.05 9.86 1.19
CA GLU A 182 -37.98 9.48 2.13
C GLU A 182 -38.07 8.00 2.58
N GLY A 183 -39.29 7.48 2.75
CA GLY A 183 -39.51 6.04 3.02
C GLY A 183 -39.04 5.11 1.91
N THR A 184 -39.11 5.54 0.65
CA THR A 184 -38.61 4.79 -0.51
C THR A 184 -37.08 4.75 -0.49
N VAL A 185 -36.42 5.88 -0.18
CA VAL A 185 -34.96 5.95 -0.05
C VAL A 185 -34.48 5.02 1.08
N ARG A 186 -35.14 5.05 2.23
CA ARG A 186 -34.81 4.16 3.35
C ARG A 186 -34.89 2.68 2.97
N ASN A 187 -35.94 2.30 2.23
CA ASN A 187 -36.12 0.92 1.76
C ASN A 187 -35.05 0.52 0.73
N LEU A 188 -34.63 1.45 -0.17
CA LEU A 188 -33.58 1.19 -1.13
C LEU A 188 -32.22 1.00 -0.42
N ILE A 189 -31.89 1.85 0.55
CA ILE A 189 -30.67 1.69 1.37
C ILE A 189 -30.68 0.34 2.10
N SER A 190 -31.79 -0.04 2.73
CA SER A 190 -31.89 -1.31 3.43
C SER A 190 -31.68 -2.52 2.50
N ARG A 191 -32.24 -2.49 1.30
CA ARG A 191 -32.02 -3.55 0.30
C ARG A 191 -30.57 -3.63 -0.16
N VAL A 192 -29.93 -2.47 -0.38
CA VAL A 192 -28.53 -2.42 -0.78
C VAL A 192 -27.63 -2.96 0.34
N LEU A 193 -27.88 -2.59 1.59
CA LEU A 193 -27.17 -3.11 2.75
C LEU A 193 -27.29 -4.63 2.85
N GLU A 194 -28.49 -5.17 2.63
CA GLU A 194 -28.76 -6.61 2.63
C GLU A 194 -28.04 -7.32 1.47
N LYS A 195 -28.11 -6.78 0.25
CA LYS A 195 -27.41 -7.33 -0.92
C LYS A 195 -25.90 -7.41 -0.73
N LEU A 196 -25.32 -6.39 -0.07
CA LEU A 196 -23.88 -6.28 0.19
C LEU A 196 -23.44 -6.92 1.51
N ASN A 197 -24.39 -7.47 2.29
CA ASN A 197 -24.15 -7.97 3.64
C ASN A 197 -23.44 -6.94 4.55
N LEU A 198 -23.83 -5.66 4.43
CA LEU A 198 -23.30 -4.55 5.21
C LEU A 198 -24.24 -4.24 6.38
N LYS A 199 -23.66 -3.78 7.52
CA LYS A 199 -24.40 -3.56 8.77
C LYS A 199 -25.07 -2.19 8.85
N ASP A 200 -24.48 -1.18 8.24
CA ASP A 200 -24.91 0.21 8.39
C ASP A 200 -24.54 1.09 7.19
N ARG A 201 -25.10 2.31 7.20
CA ARG A 201 -24.89 3.33 6.14
C ARG A 201 -23.42 3.75 6.02
N THR A 202 -22.67 3.77 7.12
CA THR A 202 -21.25 4.15 7.09
C THR A 202 -20.45 3.12 6.30
N GLN A 203 -20.74 1.82 6.51
CA GLN A 203 -20.12 0.75 5.71
C GLN A 203 -20.50 0.84 4.23
N LEU A 204 -21.73 1.26 3.92
CA LEU A 204 -22.16 1.47 2.54
C LEU A 204 -21.41 2.64 1.88
N ALA A 205 -21.26 3.76 2.58
CA ALA A 205 -20.49 4.90 2.06
C ALA A 205 -19.02 4.50 1.80
N VAL A 206 -18.38 3.81 2.75
CA VAL A 206 -17.01 3.30 2.58
C VAL A 206 -16.92 2.29 1.43
N TYR A 207 -17.89 1.41 1.27
CA TYR A 207 -17.98 0.47 0.16
C TYR A 207 -18.07 1.23 -1.17
N ALA A 208 -18.96 2.21 -1.28
CA ALA A 208 -19.16 2.99 -2.50
C ALA A 208 -17.89 3.72 -2.94
N VAL A 209 -17.23 4.41 -2.01
CA VAL A 209 -15.94 5.10 -2.27
C VAL A 209 -14.85 4.10 -2.70
N LYS A 210 -14.74 2.95 -2.02
CA LYS A 210 -13.76 1.91 -2.37
C LYS A 210 -13.97 1.31 -3.76
N HIS A 211 -15.20 1.30 -4.27
CA HIS A 211 -15.55 0.73 -5.57
C HIS A 211 -15.83 1.78 -6.64
N GLY A 212 -15.48 3.06 -6.38
CA GLY A 212 -15.63 4.15 -7.35
C GLY A 212 -17.08 4.43 -7.74
N LEU A 213 -18.03 4.23 -6.81
CA LEU A 213 -19.46 4.46 -7.02
C LEU A 213 -19.93 5.84 -6.53
N ASP A 214 -19.00 6.73 -6.18
CA ASP A 214 -19.23 8.08 -5.65
C ASP A 214 -19.25 9.17 -6.74
N GLU A 215 -18.98 8.81 -8.00
CA GLU A 215 -19.04 9.68 -9.19
C GLU A 215 -20.39 9.66 -9.90
#